data_418dec33c01e112c13ae220ee88d55b9
#
_entry.id   418dec33c01e112c13ae220ee88d55b9
#
_cell.length_a   1.000
_cell.length_b   1.000
_cell.length_c   1.000
_cell.angle_alpha   90.00
_cell.angle_beta   90.00
_cell.angle_gamma   90.00
#
_symmetry.space_group_name_H-M   'P 1'
#
loop_
_entity.id
_entity.type
_entity.pdbx_description
1 polymer ?
#
loop_
_entity_poly.entity_id
_entity_poly.type
_entity_poly.pdbx_seq_one_letter_code
_entity_poly.pdbx_strand_id
1 'polypeptide(L)'
;MNKFKEFLVSRARSFGHAFRGLWYVVRTQRNAWIHALATSLVVVMALWLQLTLRDWAVLILAIALVWTAEFINTALEAVVDLASPQHHPLAKVGKDVGAAAVLIAALTSVLVGLLILGPPLWQKIAALIVH
;
A
#
# COMPACT_ATOMS: atom_id res chain seq x y z
N MET A 1 -7.58 -34.88 -19.06
CA MET A 1 -6.70 -34.09 -18.14
C MET A 1 -7.40 -34.05 -16.80
N ASN A 2 -6.70 -34.21 -15.67
CA ASN A 2 -7.34 -34.37 -14.34
C ASN A 2 -7.84 -33.00 -13.87
N LYS A 3 -9.11 -32.85 -13.49
CA LYS A 3 -9.75 -31.60 -12.99
C LYS A 3 -8.91 -30.88 -11.92
N PHE A 4 -8.21 -31.66 -11.10
CA PHE A 4 -7.31 -31.12 -10.07
C PHE A 4 -6.08 -30.42 -10.70
N LYS A 5 -5.48 -30.98 -11.76
CA LYS A 5 -4.38 -30.35 -12.50
C LYS A 5 -4.83 -29.04 -13.15
N GLU A 6 -6.01 -29.01 -13.75
CA GLU A 6 -6.58 -27.81 -14.37
C GLU A 6 -6.83 -26.71 -13.32
N PHE A 7 -7.34 -27.08 -12.15
CA PHE A 7 -7.51 -26.17 -11.02
C PHE A 7 -6.17 -25.58 -10.57
N LEU A 8 -5.14 -26.39 -10.36
CA LEU A 8 -3.82 -25.89 -9.94
C LEU A 8 -3.19 -24.95 -10.98
N VAL A 9 -3.27 -25.32 -12.26
CA VAL A 9 -2.77 -24.48 -13.36
C VAL A 9 -3.53 -23.14 -13.42
N SER A 10 -4.85 -23.18 -13.23
CA SER A 10 -5.67 -21.96 -13.17
C SER A 10 -5.25 -21.06 -12.00
N ARG A 11 -4.99 -21.62 -10.82
CA ARG A 11 -4.52 -20.85 -9.67
C ARG A 11 -3.14 -20.23 -9.91
N ALA A 12 -2.20 -21.02 -10.43
CA ALA A 12 -0.86 -20.55 -10.77
C ALA A 12 -0.90 -19.38 -11.78
N ARG A 13 -1.78 -19.47 -12.80
CA ARG A 13 -2.00 -18.36 -13.74
C ARG A 13 -2.55 -17.10 -13.04
N SER A 14 -3.52 -17.27 -12.11
CA SER A 14 -4.08 -16.14 -11.35
C SER A 14 -3.00 -15.41 -10.54
N PHE A 15 -2.11 -16.13 -9.85
CA PHE A 15 -0.96 -15.55 -9.17
C PHE A 15 -0.03 -14.82 -10.16
N GLY A 16 0.24 -15.42 -11.32
CA GLY A 16 1.04 -14.79 -12.37
C GLY A 16 0.45 -13.48 -12.87
N HIS A 17 -0.89 -13.36 -12.97
CA HIS A 17 -1.56 -12.09 -13.30
C HIS A 17 -1.42 -11.07 -12.17
N ALA A 18 -1.60 -11.49 -10.90
CA ALA A 18 -1.44 -10.61 -9.75
C ALA A 18 -0.02 -10.04 -9.65
N PHE A 19 1.01 -10.88 -9.81
CA PHE A 19 2.40 -10.41 -9.80
C PHE A 19 2.73 -9.45 -10.95
N ARG A 20 2.14 -9.65 -12.15
CA ARG A 20 2.31 -8.69 -13.25
C ARG A 20 1.65 -7.34 -12.94
N GLY A 21 0.47 -7.35 -12.31
CA GLY A 21 -0.19 -6.13 -11.86
C GLY A 21 0.64 -5.37 -10.81
N LEU A 22 1.17 -6.10 -9.82
CA LEU A 22 2.06 -5.55 -8.80
C LEU A 22 3.30 -4.89 -9.43
N TRP A 23 3.96 -5.60 -10.34
CA TRP A 23 5.13 -5.09 -11.06
C TRP A 23 4.81 -3.85 -11.89
N TYR A 24 3.63 -3.84 -12.55
CA TYR A 24 3.16 -2.69 -13.32
C TYR A 24 3.05 -1.44 -12.45
N VAL A 25 2.35 -1.51 -11.30
CA VAL A 25 2.17 -0.38 -10.39
C VAL A 25 3.51 0.14 -9.88
N VAL A 26 4.37 -0.75 -9.38
CA VAL A 26 5.68 -0.35 -8.86
C VAL A 26 6.55 0.30 -9.94
N ARG A 27 6.42 -0.11 -11.21
CA ARG A 27 7.24 0.44 -12.30
C ARG A 27 6.69 1.74 -12.89
N THR A 28 5.39 1.95 -12.87
CA THR A 28 4.73 3.07 -13.55
C THR A 28 4.27 4.18 -12.61
N GLN A 29 3.97 3.87 -11.35
CA GLN A 29 3.41 4.83 -10.41
C GLN A 29 4.50 5.46 -9.54
N ARG A 30 4.64 6.79 -9.62
CA ARG A 30 5.60 7.52 -8.78
C ARG A 30 5.26 7.42 -7.29
N ASN A 31 3.97 7.42 -6.94
CA ASN A 31 3.51 7.29 -5.56
C ASN A 31 3.87 5.93 -4.95
N ALA A 32 3.92 4.86 -5.76
CA ALA A 32 4.34 3.54 -5.30
C ALA A 32 5.75 3.54 -4.69
N TRP A 33 6.68 4.36 -5.20
CA TRP A 33 8.02 4.51 -4.63
C TRP A 33 8.01 5.20 -3.27
N ILE A 34 7.14 6.21 -3.10
CA ILE A 34 6.94 6.89 -1.81
C ILE A 34 6.38 5.90 -0.79
N HIS A 35 5.37 5.12 -1.18
CA HIS A 35 4.79 4.10 -0.32
C HIS A 35 5.77 2.97 0.02
N ALA A 36 6.60 2.56 -0.94
CA ALA A 36 7.64 1.55 -0.70
C ALA A 36 8.69 2.05 0.29
N LEU A 37 9.16 3.29 0.13
CA LEU A 37 10.10 3.91 1.07
C LEU A 37 9.50 4.04 2.47
N ALA A 38 8.27 4.57 2.58
CA ALA A 38 7.56 4.71 3.85
C ALA A 38 7.35 3.34 4.52
N THR A 39 6.91 2.33 3.77
CA THR A 39 6.76 0.95 4.27
C THR A 39 8.08 0.42 4.80
N SER A 40 9.18 0.59 4.05
CA SER A 40 10.50 0.13 4.47
C SER A 40 10.96 0.80 5.77
N LEU A 41 10.78 2.11 5.89
CA LEU A 41 11.11 2.85 7.11
C LEU A 41 10.29 2.39 8.31
N VAL A 42 8.98 2.21 8.15
CA VAL A 42 8.08 1.70 9.20
C VAL A 42 8.51 0.31 9.64
N VAL A 43 8.80 -0.60 8.70
CA VAL A 43 9.24 -1.97 9.02
C VAL A 43 10.57 -1.96 9.77
N VAL A 44 11.55 -1.19 9.33
CA VAL A 44 12.85 -1.07 10.00
C VAL A 44 12.69 -0.51 11.41
N MET A 45 11.88 0.55 11.58
CA MET A 45 11.59 1.12 12.90
C MET A 45 10.88 0.13 13.81
N ALA A 46 9.88 -0.59 13.29
CA ALA A 46 9.12 -1.57 14.07
C ALA A 46 10.02 -2.73 14.57
N LEU A 47 10.95 -3.20 13.73
CA LEU A 47 11.96 -4.19 14.12
C LEU A 47 12.92 -3.64 15.17
N TRP A 48 13.42 -2.42 14.98
CA TRP A 48 14.35 -1.78 15.91
C TRP A 48 13.73 -1.49 17.28
N LEU A 49 12.44 -1.11 17.29
CA LEU A 49 11.66 -0.85 18.51
C LEU A 49 11.15 -2.13 19.17
N GLN A 50 11.31 -3.29 18.53
CA GLN A 50 10.85 -4.59 19.03
C GLN A 50 9.35 -4.61 19.37
N LEU A 51 8.53 -4.12 18.42
CA LEU A 51 7.08 -4.00 18.60
C LEU A 51 6.41 -5.35 18.88
N THR A 52 5.28 -5.29 19.60
CA THR A 52 4.46 -6.45 19.88
C THR A 52 3.77 -7.00 18.63
N LEU A 53 3.35 -8.27 18.65
CA LEU A 53 2.59 -8.87 17.54
C LEU A 53 1.28 -8.12 17.24
N ARG A 54 0.65 -7.52 18.25
CA ARG A 54 -0.55 -6.69 18.08
C ARG A 54 -0.24 -5.43 17.29
N ASP A 55 0.84 -4.73 17.63
CA ASP A 55 1.27 -3.53 16.93
C ASP A 55 1.64 -3.85 15.46
N TRP A 56 2.33 -4.96 15.24
CA TRP A 56 2.62 -5.46 13.90
C TRP A 56 1.36 -5.72 13.08
N ALA A 57 0.33 -6.36 13.67
CA ALA A 57 -0.91 -6.60 12.96
C ALA A 57 -1.59 -5.30 12.51
N VAL A 58 -1.59 -4.26 13.36
CA VAL A 58 -2.16 -2.95 13.02
C VAL A 58 -1.34 -2.25 11.94
N LEU A 59 0.01 -2.26 12.03
CA LEU A 59 0.88 -1.67 11.02
C LEU A 59 0.74 -2.37 9.67
N ILE A 60 0.65 -3.69 9.64
CA ILE A 60 0.43 -4.46 8.40
C ILE A 60 -0.89 -4.08 7.76
N LEU A 61 -1.97 -3.92 8.54
CA LEU A 61 -3.27 -3.47 8.03
C LEU A 61 -3.19 -2.06 7.45
N ALA A 62 -2.51 -1.13 8.13
CA ALA A 62 -2.32 0.24 7.65
C ALA A 62 -1.52 0.27 6.34
N ILE A 63 -0.42 -0.48 6.24
CA ILE A 63 0.37 -0.62 5.02
C ILE A 63 -0.47 -1.22 3.89
N ALA A 64 -1.20 -2.31 4.16
CA ALA A 64 -2.04 -2.97 3.18
C ALA A 64 -3.15 -2.05 2.66
N LEU A 65 -3.73 -1.20 3.52
CA LEU A 65 -4.75 -0.21 3.12
C LEU A 65 -4.21 0.76 2.07
N VAL A 66 -3.04 1.32 2.28
CA VAL A 66 -2.42 2.28 1.33
C VAL A 66 -2.12 1.59 0.01
N TRP A 67 -1.48 0.42 0.05
CA TRP A 67 -1.16 -0.31 -1.17
C TRP A 67 -2.41 -0.73 -1.93
N THR A 68 -3.45 -1.19 -1.25
CA THR A 68 -4.72 -1.56 -1.89
C THR A 68 -5.36 -0.34 -2.56
N ALA A 69 -5.39 0.82 -1.88
CA ALA A 69 -5.91 2.06 -2.46
C ALA A 69 -5.12 2.47 -3.71
N GLU A 70 -3.79 2.39 -3.70
CA GLU A 70 -2.93 2.71 -4.84
C GLU A 70 -3.17 1.78 -6.03
N PHE A 71 -3.31 0.46 -5.79
CA PHE A 71 -3.62 -0.50 -6.85
C PHE A 71 -4.99 -0.24 -7.48
N ILE A 72 -6.01 0.04 -6.65
CA ILE A 72 -7.35 0.34 -7.14
C ILE A 72 -7.35 1.65 -7.92
N ASN A 73 -6.67 2.70 -7.42
CA ASN A 73 -6.53 3.97 -8.12
C ASN A 73 -5.87 3.79 -9.49
N THR A 74 -4.76 3.05 -9.56
CA THR A 74 -4.06 2.78 -10.82
C THR A 74 -4.95 2.03 -11.82
N ALA A 75 -5.71 1.05 -11.36
CA ALA A 75 -6.66 0.33 -12.21
C ALA A 75 -7.78 1.25 -12.70
N LEU A 76 -8.30 2.12 -11.82
CA LEU A 76 -9.33 3.11 -12.18
C LEU A 76 -8.80 4.10 -13.23
N GLU A 77 -7.60 4.63 -13.05
CA GLU A 77 -6.96 5.53 -14.03
C GLU A 77 -6.84 4.86 -15.40
N ALA A 78 -6.38 3.60 -15.46
CA ALA A 78 -6.25 2.87 -16.70
C ALA A 78 -7.61 2.67 -17.40
N VAL A 79 -8.68 2.37 -16.65
CA VAL A 79 -10.04 2.23 -17.18
C VAL A 79 -10.58 3.57 -17.67
N VAL A 80 -10.37 4.66 -16.93
CA VAL A 80 -10.81 6.01 -17.31
C VAL A 80 -10.09 6.45 -18.58
N ASP A 81 -8.78 6.22 -18.71
CA ASP A 81 -8.00 6.60 -19.90
C ASP A 81 -8.42 5.80 -21.14
N LEU A 82 -8.76 4.52 -20.95
CA LEU A 82 -9.29 3.69 -22.04
C LEU A 82 -10.69 4.15 -22.49
N ALA A 83 -11.57 4.51 -21.54
CA ALA A 83 -12.95 4.90 -21.83
C ALA A 83 -13.08 6.34 -22.35
N SER A 84 -12.17 7.23 -21.98
CA SER A 84 -12.19 8.64 -22.33
C SER A 84 -10.81 9.13 -22.76
N PRO A 85 -10.34 8.76 -23.96
CA PRO A 85 -9.05 9.20 -24.48
C PRO A 85 -9.00 10.72 -24.75
N GLN A 86 -10.16 11.38 -24.84
CA GLN A 86 -10.29 12.82 -24.92
C GLN A 86 -10.62 13.41 -23.55
N HIS A 87 -10.27 14.69 -23.33
CA HIS A 87 -10.56 15.38 -22.08
C HIS A 87 -12.08 15.48 -21.83
N HIS A 88 -12.55 14.79 -20.79
CA HIS A 88 -13.93 14.85 -20.35
C HIS A 88 -14.00 15.23 -18.86
N PRO A 89 -14.86 16.18 -18.44
CA PRO A 89 -14.93 16.62 -17.04
C PRO A 89 -15.17 15.48 -16.04
N LEU A 90 -16.03 14.52 -16.35
CA LEU A 90 -16.29 13.37 -15.48
C LEU A 90 -15.10 12.41 -15.38
N ALA A 91 -14.31 12.27 -16.46
CA ALA A 91 -13.08 11.47 -16.42
C ALA A 91 -12.08 12.07 -15.42
N LYS A 92 -11.95 13.42 -15.43
CA LYS A 92 -11.13 14.13 -14.45
C LYS A 92 -11.64 13.89 -13.02
N VAL A 93 -12.94 14.04 -12.78
CA VAL A 93 -13.54 13.80 -11.45
C VAL A 93 -13.25 12.37 -10.98
N GLY A 94 -13.39 11.37 -11.85
CA GLY A 94 -13.08 9.97 -11.49
C GLY A 94 -11.64 9.78 -11.02
N LYS A 95 -10.69 10.35 -11.74
CA LYS A 95 -9.27 10.33 -11.35
C LYS A 95 -8.99 11.08 -10.05
N ASP A 96 -9.57 12.28 -9.87
CA ASP A 96 -9.40 13.09 -8.66
C ASP A 96 -9.95 12.35 -7.43
N VAL A 97 -11.09 11.66 -7.55
CA VAL A 97 -11.69 10.86 -6.46
C VAL A 97 -10.82 9.63 -6.14
N GLY A 98 -10.30 8.96 -7.15
CA GLY A 98 -9.35 7.86 -6.95
C GLY A 98 -8.10 8.30 -6.20
N ALA A 99 -7.49 9.40 -6.61
CA ALA A 99 -6.34 9.99 -5.93
C ALA A 99 -6.66 10.42 -4.48
N ALA A 100 -7.86 10.96 -4.23
CA ALA A 100 -8.32 11.32 -2.89
C ALA A 100 -8.44 10.08 -1.97
N ALA A 101 -8.86 8.95 -2.49
CA ALA A 101 -8.92 7.70 -1.72
C ALA A 101 -7.51 7.25 -1.26
N VAL A 102 -6.51 7.35 -2.14
CA VAL A 102 -5.11 7.08 -1.77
C VAL A 102 -4.62 8.04 -0.70
N LEU A 103 -4.93 9.34 -0.84
CA LEU A 103 -4.55 10.36 0.13
C LEU A 103 -5.14 10.07 1.51
N ILE A 104 -6.43 9.73 1.60
CA ILE A 104 -7.10 9.37 2.85
C ILE A 104 -6.43 8.15 3.49
N ALA A 105 -6.17 7.11 2.71
CA ALA A 105 -5.48 5.91 3.19
C ALA A 105 -4.08 6.23 3.73
N ALA A 106 -3.32 7.06 3.02
CA ALA A 106 -1.98 7.47 3.42
C ALA A 106 -2.00 8.29 4.71
N LEU A 107 -2.87 9.30 4.82
CA LEU A 107 -2.99 10.11 6.04
C LEU A 107 -3.41 9.27 7.25
N THR A 108 -4.38 8.37 7.07
CA THR A 108 -4.80 7.43 8.12
C THR A 108 -3.63 6.54 8.55
N SER A 109 -2.84 6.03 7.61
CA SER A 109 -1.69 5.18 7.91
C SER A 109 -0.57 5.93 8.61
N VAL A 110 -0.35 7.21 8.29
CA VAL A 110 0.58 8.08 9.03
C VAL A 110 0.13 8.26 10.47
N LEU A 111 -1.16 8.54 10.70
CA LEU A 111 -1.72 8.66 12.05
C LEU A 111 -1.56 7.37 12.86
N VAL A 112 -1.88 6.22 12.26
CA VAL A 112 -1.68 4.92 12.89
C VAL A 112 -0.21 4.67 13.20
N GLY A 113 0.69 4.98 12.26
CA GLY A 113 2.13 4.87 12.45
C GLY A 113 2.63 5.71 13.63
N LEU A 114 2.20 6.96 13.74
CA LEU A 114 2.55 7.86 14.85
C LEU A 114 2.05 7.33 16.20
N LEU A 115 0.83 6.81 16.25
CA LEU A 115 0.25 6.26 17.48
C LEU A 115 0.97 4.99 17.94
N ILE A 116 1.40 4.15 17.02
CA ILE A 116 2.07 2.86 17.32
C ILE A 116 3.57 3.05 17.57
N LEU A 117 4.26 3.81 16.72
CA LEU A 117 5.72 3.96 16.79
C LEU A 117 6.14 5.07 17.77
N GLY A 118 5.31 6.10 17.95
CA GLY A 118 5.64 7.29 18.73
C GLY A 118 6.00 6.98 20.19
N PRO A 119 5.14 6.30 20.95
CA PRO A 119 5.42 6.02 22.37
C PRO A 119 6.70 5.19 22.61
N PRO A 120 6.95 4.04 21.94
CA PRO A 120 8.16 3.28 22.14
C PRO A 120 9.41 4.02 21.64
N LEU A 121 9.29 4.81 20.57
CA LEU A 121 10.38 5.65 20.08
C LEU A 121 10.79 6.70 21.13
N TRP A 122 9.80 7.40 21.70
CA TRP A 122 10.05 8.37 22.75
C TRP A 122 10.72 7.76 23.97
N GLN A 123 10.25 6.61 24.45
CA GLN A 123 10.86 5.89 25.58
C GLN A 123 12.32 5.53 25.28
N LYS A 124 12.61 5.07 24.09
CA LYS A 124 13.97 4.67 23.70
C LYS A 124 14.92 5.88 23.62
N ILE A 125 14.45 7.01 23.08
CA ILE A 125 15.22 8.27 23.02
C ILE A 125 15.44 8.83 24.43
N ALA A 126 14.42 8.88 25.26
CA ALA A 126 14.53 9.36 26.64
C ALA A 126 15.54 8.56 27.45
N ALA A 127 15.58 7.24 27.28
CA ALA A 127 16.56 6.38 27.92
C ALA A 127 18.02 6.67 27.50
N LEU A 128 18.22 7.12 26.24
CA LEU A 128 19.56 7.48 25.73
C LEU A 128 20.06 8.85 26.23
N ILE A 129 19.13 9.75 26.61
CA ILE A 129 19.48 11.11 27.08
C ILE A 129 19.81 11.11 28.59
N VAL A 130 19.27 10.16 29.35
CA VAL A 130 19.44 10.07 30.81
C VAL A 130 20.73 9.30 31.22
N HIS A 131 21.40 8.68 30.25
CA HIS A 131 22.70 8.04 30.37
C HIS A 131 23.80 8.90 29.77
#